data_913a509933c00baf06f7e59f947e911d
#
_entry.id   913a509933c00baf06f7e59f947e911d
#
_cell.length_a   1.000
_cell.length_b   1.000
_cell.length_c   1.000
_cell.angle_alpha   90.00
_cell.angle_beta   90.00
_cell.angle_gamma   90.00
#
_symmetry.space_group_name_H-M   'P 1'
#
loop_
_entity.id
_entity.type
_entity.pdbx_description
1 polymer ?
#
loop_
_entity_poly.entity_id
_entity_poly.type
_entity_poly.pdbx_seq_one_letter_code
_entity_poly.pdbx_strand_id
1 'polypeptide(L)'
;CIISLGLFAQAQDKPNILVIFGDDIGWSNTSIYNRGMMGYKTPNIDKIGHDGIMFTDYYSEQSCTAGRSTFITGQSAYRTGLTKVGLPGAKEGLSEKDPTIAELLKNHGYATGQFGKNHLGDRDEHLPSNHGFDEFFGNLYHLNAEEEPEHPDYPKNPEFKKNFGPRGVIHSFSDGKIEDTGPLTKKRMETVDHETKDAAIKFMEKSVAEDKPFFVWYNSTRMHVW
;
A
#
# COMPACT_ATOMS: atom_id res chain seq x y z
N CYS A 1 -6.53 27.51 52.23
CA CYS A 1 -7.20 26.74 51.17
C CYS A 1 -6.35 26.78 49.92
N ILE A 2 -5.67 25.68 49.58
CA ILE A 2 -4.94 25.53 48.30
C ILE A 2 -5.90 24.83 47.37
N ILE A 3 -6.40 25.58 46.37
CA ILE A 3 -7.21 25.01 45.28
C ILE A 3 -6.23 24.38 44.30
N SER A 4 -6.10 23.06 44.32
CA SER A 4 -5.39 22.30 43.32
C SER A 4 -6.24 22.33 42.03
N LEU A 5 -5.89 23.16 41.07
CA LEU A 5 -6.37 23.05 39.71
C LEU A 5 -5.72 21.82 39.08
N GLY A 6 -6.39 20.70 39.09
CA GLY A 6 -6.03 19.55 38.27
C GLY A 6 -6.19 19.94 36.80
N LEU A 7 -5.06 20.17 36.14
CA LEU A 7 -5.00 20.16 34.66
C LEU A 7 -5.35 18.74 34.21
N PHE A 8 -6.61 18.50 33.89
CA PHE A 8 -6.97 17.37 33.07
C PHE A 8 -6.39 17.63 31.68
N ALA A 9 -5.22 17.07 31.42
CA ALA A 9 -4.76 16.91 30.05
C ALA A 9 -5.79 16.01 29.37
N GLN A 10 -6.68 16.63 28.60
CA GLN A 10 -7.60 15.90 27.75
C GLN A 10 -6.71 15.11 26.79
N ALA A 11 -6.72 13.78 26.89
CA ALA A 11 -6.01 12.94 25.93
C ALA A 11 -6.57 13.31 24.55
N GLN A 12 -5.71 13.85 23.71
CA GLN A 12 -6.11 14.21 22.34
C GLN A 12 -6.48 12.89 21.64
N ASP A 13 -7.71 12.80 21.16
CA ASP A 13 -8.16 11.64 20.42
C ASP A 13 -7.22 11.40 19.25
N LYS A 14 -6.71 10.18 19.12
CA LYS A 14 -5.80 9.79 18.06
C LYS A 14 -6.56 9.78 16.74
N PRO A 15 -6.13 10.54 15.71
CA PRO A 15 -6.85 10.56 14.45
C PRO A 15 -6.74 9.22 13.72
N ASN A 16 -7.78 8.85 12.99
CA ASN A 16 -7.69 7.80 11.99
C ASN A 16 -6.85 8.31 10.81
N ILE A 17 -5.99 7.44 10.28
CA ILE A 17 -5.07 7.77 9.18
C ILE A 17 -5.36 6.85 8.01
N LEU A 18 -5.85 7.41 6.91
CA LEU A 18 -6.00 6.73 5.64
C LEU A 18 -5.08 7.38 4.61
N VAL A 19 -4.12 6.60 4.10
CA VAL A 19 -3.24 7.01 3.02
C VAL A 19 -3.63 6.26 1.74
N ILE A 20 -3.86 7.00 0.67
CA ILE A 20 -4.23 6.44 -0.63
C ILE A 20 -3.10 6.76 -1.61
N PHE A 21 -2.46 5.71 -2.14
CA PHE A 21 -1.46 5.84 -3.19
C PHE A 21 -2.07 5.54 -4.56
N GLY A 22 -1.86 6.46 -5.50
CA GLY A 22 -1.96 6.16 -6.91
C GLY A 22 -0.67 5.52 -7.42
N ASP A 23 -0.78 4.71 -8.46
CA ASP A 23 0.36 4.09 -9.14
C ASP A 23 0.41 4.63 -10.58
N ASP A 24 1.48 5.32 -10.92
CA ASP A 24 1.64 6.05 -12.19
C ASP A 24 0.56 7.12 -12.47
N ILE A 25 0.02 7.72 -11.41
CA ILE A 25 -0.88 8.86 -11.53
C ILE A 25 -0.05 10.14 -11.54
N GLY A 26 0.07 10.73 -12.72
CA GLY A 26 0.80 11.97 -12.89
C GLY A 26 0.03 13.20 -12.41
N TRP A 27 0.75 14.29 -12.23
CA TRP A 27 0.20 15.58 -11.81
C TRP A 27 -0.96 16.05 -12.70
N SER A 28 -0.87 15.82 -14.01
CA SER A 28 -1.93 16.17 -14.96
C SER A 28 -3.14 15.22 -14.94
N ASN A 29 -3.07 14.08 -14.23
CA ASN A 29 -4.18 13.13 -14.18
C ASN A 29 -5.28 13.53 -13.19
N THR A 30 -4.99 14.37 -12.20
CA THR A 30 -6.01 14.82 -11.23
C THR A 30 -6.55 16.20 -11.62
N SER A 31 -7.88 16.33 -11.70
CA SER A 31 -8.50 17.56 -12.20
C SER A 31 -8.32 18.75 -11.25
N ILE A 32 -8.03 18.56 -9.99
CA ILE A 32 -7.72 19.64 -9.07
C ILE A 32 -6.46 20.42 -9.49
N TYR A 33 -5.45 19.75 -10.07
CA TYR A 33 -4.23 20.39 -10.54
C TYR A 33 -4.37 20.98 -11.94
N ASN A 34 -5.08 20.30 -12.85
CA ASN A 34 -5.17 20.69 -14.26
C ASN A 34 -6.50 21.35 -14.64
N ARG A 35 -7.44 21.49 -13.69
CA ARG A 35 -8.77 22.08 -13.89
C ARG A 35 -9.58 21.40 -15.00
N GLY A 36 -9.38 20.10 -15.20
CA GLY A 36 -10.09 19.29 -16.20
C GLY A 36 -9.51 19.40 -17.62
N MET A 37 -8.29 19.91 -17.81
CA MET A 37 -7.62 20.03 -19.12
C MET A 37 -7.51 18.68 -19.84
N MET A 38 -7.40 17.57 -19.11
CA MET A 38 -7.31 16.22 -19.68
C MET A 38 -8.65 15.64 -20.16
N GLY A 39 -9.74 16.42 -20.10
CA GLY A 39 -11.06 16.03 -20.60
C GLY A 39 -11.88 15.15 -19.66
N TYR A 40 -11.37 14.79 -18.49
CA TYR A 40 -12.08 14.09 -17.43
C TYR A 40 -11.91 14.79 -16.07
N LYS A 41 -12.67 14.35 -15.09
CA LYS A 41 -12.67 14.93 -13.74
C LYS A 41 -12.43 13.84 -12.70
N THR A 42 -11.79 14.23 -11.60
CA THR A 42 -11.55 13.40 -10.42
C THR A 42 -12.24 13.98 -9.18
N PRO A 43 -13.60 14.05 -9.16
CA PRO A 43 -14.33 14.87 -8.20
C PRO A 43 -14.10 14.49 -6.73
N ASN A 44 -13.87 13.20 -6.45
CA ASN A 44 -13.62 12.74 -5.09
C ASN A 44 -12.20 13.12 -4.61
N ILE A 45 -11.20 13.07 -5.50
CA ILE A 45 -9.84 13.52 -5.20
C ILE A 45 -9.82 15.04 -5.06
N ASP A 46 -10.50 15.74 -5.97
CA ASP A 46 -10.62 17.19 -5.95
C ASP A 46 -11.26 17.67 -4.63
N LYS A 47 -12.27 16.95 -4.15
CA LYS A 47 -12.91 17.25 -2.86
C LYS A 47 -11.93 17.18 -1.70
N ILE A 48 -11.03 16.19 -1.65
CA ILE A 48 -10.01 16.09 -0.59
C ILE A 48 -9.13 17.35 -0.60
N GLY A 49 -8.71 17.80 -1.78
CA GLY A 49 -7.89 19.00 -1.90
C GLY A 49 -8.65 20.30 -1.57
N HIS A 50 -9.94 20.37 -1.88
CA HIS A 50 -10.78 21.55 -1.55
C HIS A 50 -11.14 21.62 -0.07
N ASP A 51 -11.39 20.48 0.57
CA ASP A 51 -11.75 20.43 1.99
C ASP A 51 -10.49 20.46 2.91
N GLY A 52 -9.31 20.21 2.36
CA GLY A 52 -8.05 20.12 3.09
C GLY A 52 -6.94 20.97 2.50
N ILE A 53 -5.81 20.33 2.16
CA ILE A 53 -4.61 20.98 1.63
C ILE A 53 -4.19 20.32 0.32
N MET A 54 -3.79 21.13 -0.64
CA MET A 54 -3.18 20.71 -1.89
C MET A 54 -1.73 21.20 -1.94
N PHE A 55 -0.79 20.27 -2.12
CA PHE A 55 0.62 20.58 -2.29
C PHE A 55 0.95 20.75 -3.77
N THR A 56 1.61 21.83 -4.14
CA THR A 56 2.01 22.12 -5.52
C THR A 56 3.41 21.61 -5.85
N ASP A 57 4.23 21.37 -4.84
CA ASP A 57 5.63 20.97 -4.94
C ASP A 57 5.90 19.78 -4.03
N TYR A 58 5.41 18.60 -4.45
CA TYR A 58 5.65 17.34 -3.77
C TYR A 58 6.14 16.32 -4.80
N TYR A 59 7.37 15.87 -4.65
CA TYR A 59 8.05 15.00 -5.60
C TYR A 59 8.22 13.60 -5.03
N SER A 60 8.09 12.59 -5.89
CA SER A 60 8.28 11.19 -5.53
C SER A 60 9.61 10.65 -6.05
N GLU A 61 9.91 9.41 -5.70
CA GLU A 61 11.04 8.67 -6.22
C GLU A 61 10.79 8.23 -7.68
N GLN A 62 11.85 7.78 -8.34
CA GLN A 62 11.85 7.40 -9.76
C GLN A 62 11.13 6.10 -10.09
N SER A 63 10.73 5.30 -9.11
CA SER A 63 10.02 4.04 -9.34
C SER A 63 9.06 3.69 -8.20
N CYS A 64 8.10 2.83 -8.48
CA CYS A 64 7.10 2.42 -7.50
C CYS A 64 7.72 1.74 -6.27
N THR A 65 8.67 0.84 -6.41
CA THR A 65 9.36 0.20 -5.27
C THR A 65 10.12 1.24 -4.43
N ALA A 66 10.87 2.14 -5.07
CA ALA A 66 11.61 3.18 -4.37
C ALA A 66 10.68 4.14 -3.60
N GLY A 67 9.63 4.64 -4.24
CA GLY A 67 8.67 5.55 -3.62
C GLY A 67 7.91 4.90 -2.46
N ARG A 68 7.50 3.65 -2.60
CA ARG A 68 6.83 2.88 -1.55
C ARG A 68 7.74 2.63 -0.36
N SER A 69 8.99 2.24 -0.63
CA SER A 69 10.02 2.05 0.39
C SER A 69 10.29 3.35 1.16
N THR A 70 10.53 4.45 0.44
CA THR A 70 10.79 5.75 1.04
C THR A 70 9.61 6.22 1.91
N PHE A 71 8.39 6.05 1.44
CA PHE A 71 7.20 6.41 2.20
C PHE A 71 7.08 5.61 3.49
N ILE A 72 7.10 4.28 3.41
CA ILE A 72 6.77 3.45 4.57
C ILE A 72 7.89 3.44 5.64
N THR A 73 9.13 3.69 5.24
CA THR A 73 10.28 3.70 6.16
C THR A 73 10.72 5.11 6.57
N GLY A 74 10.30 6.15 5.85
CA GLY A 74 10.81 7.51 6.02
C GLY A 74 12.30 7.65 5.66
N GLN A 75 12.86 6.71 4.89
CA GLN A 75 14.26 6.67 4.50
C GLN A 75 14.40 6.82 2.99
N SER A 76 15.49 7.44 2.54
CA SER A 76 15.84 7.44 1.11
C SER A 76 15.99 6.01 0.59
N ALA A 77 15.55 5.78 -0.66
CA ALA A 77 15.69 4.49 -1.34
C ALA A 77 17.16 4.00 -1.44
N TYR A 78 18.13 4.90 -1.43
CA TYR A 78 19.55 4.54 -1.35
C TYR A 78 19.93 3.91 -0.01
N ARG A 79 19.23 4.25 1.06
CA ARG A 79 19.49 3.68 2.38
C ARG A 79 18.86 2.30 2.54
N THR A 80 17.65 2.10 2.04
CA THR A 80 16.98 0.79 2.05
C THR A 80 17.53 -0.17 0.98
N GLY A 81 18.23 0.35 -0.04
CA GLY A 81 18.70 -0.43 -1.19
C GLY A 81 17.63 -0.69 -2.25
N LEU A 82 16.38 -0.31 -1.99
CA LEU A 82 15.24 -0.54 -2.89
C LEU A 82 15.13 0.58 -3.95
N THR A 83 16.15 0.73 -4.76
CA THR A 83 16.33 1.85 -5.71
C THR A 83 15.70 1.61 -7.08
N LYS A 84 15.16 0.42 -7.36
CA LYS A 84 14.57 0.05 -8.66
C LYS A 84 13.40 -0.89 -8.48
N VAL A 85 12.64 -1.07 -9.55
CA VAL A 85 11.46 -1.96 -9.58
C VAL A 85 11.85 -3.40 -9.21
N GLY A 86 11.17 -3.97 -8.23
CA GLY A 86 11.29 -5.37 -7.87
C GLY A 86 10.61 -6.28 -8.91
N LEU A 87 11.20 -7.44 -9.17
CA LEU A 87 10.66 -8.45 -10.09
C LEU A 87 10.36 -9.74 -9.35
N PRO A 88 9.45 -10.58 -9.86
CA PRO A 88 9.19 -11.89 -9.29
C PRO A 88 10.45 -12.74 -9.12
N GLY A 89 10.61 -13.35 -7.93
CA GLY A 89 11.77 -14.15 -7.59
C GLY A 89 13.01 -13.38 -7.17
N ALA A 90 12.97 -12.04 -7.15
CA ALA A 90 14.06 -11.22 -6.63
C ALA A 90 14.32 -11.53 -5.14
N LYS A 91 15.59 -11.42 -4.75
CA LYS A 91 15.98 -11.63 -3.34
C LYS A 91 15.77 -10.39 -2.50
N GLU A 92 15.73 -9.25 -3.15
CA GLU A 92 15.62 -7.94 -2.53
C GLU A 92 14.16 -7.66 -2.14
N GLY A 93 14.00 -7.11 -0.96
CA GLY A 93 12.73 -6.67 -0.41
C GLY A 93 12.95 -5.82 0.82
N LEU A 94 11.88 -5.41 1.47
CA LEU A 94 11.95 -4.62 2.68
C LEU A 94 12.64 -5.42 3.78
N SER A 95 13.68 -4.84 4.37
CA SER A 95 14.46 -5.48 5.40
C SER A 95 13.79 -5.35 6.77
N GLU A 96 13.88 -6.37 7.61
CA GLU A 96 13.48 -6.32 9.03
C GLU A 96 14.19 -5.23 9.85
N LYS A 97 15.32 -4.70 9.31
CA LYS A 97 16.10 -3.63 9.93
C LYS A 97 15.58 -2.23 9.59
N ASP A 98 14.69 -2.12 8.61
CA ASP A 98 14.11 -0.85 8.19
C ASP A 98 12.80 -0.62 8.96
N PRO A 99 12.78 0.29 9.95
CA PRO A 99 11.56 0.57 10.70
C PRO A 99 10.49 1.14 9.78
N THR A 100 9.24 0.78 10.03
CA THR A 100 8.10 1.27 9.26
C THR A 100 7.19 2.20 10.07
N ILE A 101 6.46 3.06 9.39
CA ILE A 101 5.40 3.87 10.01
C ILE A 101 4.37 2.95 10.68
N ALA A 102 4.07 1.79 10.09
CA ALA A 102 3.12 0.84 10.66
C ALA A 102 3.57 0.29 12.01
N GLU A 103 4.85 -0.11 12.15
CA GLU A 103 5.42 -0.56 13.42
C GLU A 103 5.35 0.54 14.49
N LEU A 104 5.72 1.76 14.12
CA LEU A 104 5.66 2.90 15.05
C LEU A 104 4.24 3.17 15.53
N LEU A 105 3.27 3.22 14.62
CA LEU A 105 1.87 3.48 14.96
C LEU A 105 1.24 2.33 15.75
N LYS A 106 1.60 1.09 15.46
CA LYS A 106 1.17 -0.08 16.23
C LYS A 106 1.59 0.03 17.70
N ASN A 107 2.81 0.51 17.98
CA ASN A 107 3.29 0.77 19.34
C ASN A 107 2.49 1.89 20.05
N HIS A 108 1.77 2.70 19.29
CA HIS A 108 0.86 3.71 19.79
C HIS A 108 -0.61 3.26 19.82
N GLY A 109 -0.89 1.97 19.64
CA GLY A 109 -2.23 1.39 19.76
C GLY A 109 -3.11 1.50 18.52
N TYR A 110 -2.52 1.83 17.36
CA TYR A 110 -3.23 1.80 16.08
C TYR A 110 -3.46 0.38 15.59
N ALA A 111 -4.61 0.11 15.03
CA ALA A 111 -4.81 -1.01 14.10
C ALA A 111 -4.17 -0.64 12.75
N THR A 112 -3.41 -1.55 12.15
CA THR A 112 -2.60 -1.25 10.97
C THR A 112 -2.94 -2.19 9.81
N GLY A 113 -3.34 -1.64 8.66
CA GLY A 113 -3.73 -2.42 7.49
C GLY A 113 -3.13 -1.89 6.20
N GLN A 114 -2.68 -2.80 5.32
CA GLN A 114 -2.26 -2.45 3.97
C GLN A 114 -3.11 -3.23 2.96
N PHE A 115 -3.64 -2.54 1.95
CA PHE A 115 -4.52 -3.14 0.96
C PHE A 115 -4.15 -2.69 -0.46
N GLY A 116 -4.08 -3.66 -1.38
CA GLY A 116 -3.68 -3.45 -2.76
C GLY A 116 -2.19 -3.74 -3.00
N LYS A 117 -1.55 -3.03 -3.93
CA LYS A 117 -0.18 -3.30 -4.35
C LYS A 117 0.86 -3.03 -3.25
N ASN A 118 1.69 -4.03 -2.93
CA ASN A 118 2.83 -3.87 -2.01
C ASN A 118 4.11 -3.41 -2.71
N HIS A 119 4.65 -4.20 -3.59
CA HIS A 119 5.86 -3.97 -4.40
C HIS A 119 7.16 -3.73 -3.60
N LEU A 120 7.28 -4.34 -2.42
CA LEU A 120 8.46 -4.26 -1.55
C LEU A 120 9.11 -5.63 -1.29
N GLY A 121 8.99 -6.54 -2.25
CA GLY A 121 9.48 -7.91 -2.20
C GLY A 121 8.36 -8.94 -2.13
N ASP A 122 8.68 -10.20 -2.48
CA ASP A 122 7.69 -11.28 -2.62
C ASP A 122 7.90 -12.47 -1.68
N ARG A 123 8.98 -12.47 -0.90
CA ARG A 123 9.22 -13.49 0.10
C ARG A 123 8.34 -13.28 1.31
N ASP A 124 8.11 -14.34 2.07
CA ASP A 124 7.30 -14.25 3.29
C ASP A 124 7.84 -13.21 4.27
N GLU A 125 9.17 -13.13 4.42
CA GLU A 125 9.81 -12.12 5.26
C GLU A 125 9.58 -10.67 4.81
N HIS A 126 9.23 -10.45 3.54
CA HIS A 126 8.98 -9.11 2.98
C HIS A 126 7.50 -8.68 3.05
N LEU A 127 6.61 -9.59 3.47
CA LEU A 127 5.19 -9.27 3.50
C LEU A 127 4.87 -8.19 4.54
N PRO A 128 3.92 -7.28 4.26
CA PRO A 128 3.57 -6.19 5.17
C PRO A 128 3.23 -6.64 6.58
N SER A 129 2.65 -7.84 6.75
CA SER A 129 2.34 -8.41 8.05
C SER A 129 3.58 -8.68 8.93
N ASN A 130 4.76 -8.77 8.33
CA ASN A 130 6.05 -8.87 9.04
C ASN A 130 6.73 -7.51 9.28
N HIS A 131 6.12 -6.43 8.79
CA HIS A 131 6.61 -5.05 8.87
C HIS A 131 5.59 -4.11 9.53
N GLY A 132 4.91 -4.60 10.57
CA GLY A 132 4.06 -3.80 11.43
C GLY A 132 2.58 -3.74 11.04
N PHE A 133 2.16 -4.31 9.91
CA PHE A 133 0.76 -4.38 9.56
C PHE A 133 0.05 -5.57 10.21
N ASP A 134 -1.13 -5.36 10.79
CA ASP A 134 -1.96 -6.42 11.34
C ASP A 134 -2.57 -7.28 10.25
N GLU A 135 -2.91 -6.66 9.12
CA GLU A 135 -3.52 -7.31 7.97
C GLU A 135 -2.98 -6.73 6.66
N PHE A 136 -2.69 -7.60 5.71
CA PHE A 136 -2.38 -7.27 4.33
C PHE A 136 -3.24 -8.09 3.39
N PHE A 137 -3.90 -7.44 2.42
CA PHE A 137 -4.57 -8.12 1.33
C PHE A 137 -4.29 -7.41 0.01
N GLY A 138 -3.57 -8.08 -0.90
CA GLY A 138 -3.20 -7.47 -2.17
C GLY A 138 -2.17 -8.26 -2.98
N ASN A 139 -1.72 -7.65 -4.06
CA ASN A 139 -0.72 -8.18 -4.99
C ASN A 139 0.68 -7.61 -4.68
N LEU A 140 1.69 -8.33 -5.13
CA LEU A 140 3.08 -8.03 -4.78
C LEU A 140 3.84 -7.25 -5.86
N TYR A 141 3.29 -7.14 -7.07
CA TYR A 141 3.93 -6.51 -8.23
C TYR A 141 2.97 -5.57 -8.99
N HIS A 142 3.46 -4.96 -10.08
CA HIS A 142 2.62 -4.25 -11.05
C HIS A 142 1.86 -5.24 -11.95
N LEU A 143 0.84 -4.74 -12.63
CA LEU A 143 -0.10 -5.58 -13.38
C LEU A 143 0.57 -6.40 -14.49
N ASN A 144 1.51 -5.83 -15.25
CA ASN A 144 2.13 -6.60 -16.32
C ASN A 144 2.99 -7.76 -15.83
N ALA A 145 3.67 -7.66 -14.69
CA ALA A 145 4.38 -8.81 -14.11
C ALA A 145 3.41 -9.91 -13.67
N GLU A 146 2.25 -9.53 -13.18
CA GLU A 146 1.20 -10.48 -12.75
C GLU A 146 0.54 -11.19 -13.95
N GLU A 147 0.39 -10.52 -15.11
CA GLU A 147 -0.24 -11.09 -16.30
C GLU A 147 0.72 -11.92 -17.19
N GLU A 148 2.05 -11.73 -17.05
CA GLU A 148 3.05 -12.43 -17.88
C GLU A 148 2.82 -13.94 -17.99
N PRO A 149 2.40 -14.69 -16.94
CA PRO A 149 2.11 -16.11 -17.06
C PRO A 149 1.00 -16.48 -18.07
N GLU A 150 0.16 -15.52 -18.46
CA GLU A 150 -0.89 -15.71 -19.47
C GLU A 150 -0.41 -15.35 -20.89
N HIS A 151 0.82 -14.84 -21.05
CA HIS A 151 1.35 -14.53 -22.35
C HIS A 151 1.75 -15.81 -23.12
N PRO A 152 1.46 -15.90 -24.43
CA PRO A 152 1.81 -17.08 -25.23
C PRO A 152 3.29 -17.46 -25.22
N ASP A 153 4.16 -16.46 -25.13
CA ASP A 153 5.63 -16.61 -25.15
C ASP A 153 6.22 -16.81 -23.74
N TYR A 154 5.39 -16.85 -22.69
CA TYR A 154 5.88 -17.11 -21.33
C TYR A 154 6.58 -18.47 -21.27
N PRO A 155 7.75 -18.59 -20.62
CA PRO A 155 8.48 -19.84 -20.55
C PRO A 155 7.67 -20.99 -19.97
N LYS A 156 7.53 -22.07 -20.73
CA LYS A 156 6.72 -23.24 -20.32
C LYS A 156 7.47 -24.19 -19.36
N ASN A 157 8.72 -23.87 -19.03
CA ASN A 157 9.50 -24.65 -18.07
C ASN A 157 8.93 -24.45 -16.65
N PRO A 158 8.48 -25.52 -15.95
CA PRO A 158 7.95 -25.41 -14.58
C PRO A 158 8.93 -24.82 -13.57
N GLU A 159 10.24 -25.06 -13.72
CA GLU A 159 11.27 -24.47 -12.86
C GLU A 159 11.36 -22.94 -13.03
N PHE A 160 11.16 -22.45 -14.26
CA PHE A 160 11.11 -21.01 -14.49
C PHE A 160 9.94 -20.39 -13.74
N LYS A 161 8.73 -20.95 -13.90
CA LYS A 161 7.53 -20.47 -13.21
C LYS A 161 7.68 -20.53 -11.68
N LYS A 162 8.28 -21.59 -11.16
CA LYS A 162 8.53 -21.75 -9.73
C LYS A 162 9.46 -20.66 -9.16
N ASN A 163 10.49 -20.29 -9.92
CA ASN A 163 11.53 -19.37 -9.45
C ASN A 163 11.26 -17.90 -9.77
N PHE A 164 10.49 -17.61 -10.83
CA PHE A 164 10.30 -16.27 -11.38
C PHE A 164 8.83 -15.94 -11.68
N GLY A 165 7.91 -16.85 -11.40
CA GLY A 165 6.49 -16.56 -11.53
C GLY A 165 6.01 -15.67 -10.38
N PRO A 166 5.08 -14.72 -10.64
CA PRO A 166 4.48 -13.93 -9.59
C PRO A 166 3.66 -14.83 -8.65
N ARG A 167 3.64 -14.49 -7.38
CA ARG A 167 2.69 -15.04 -6.41
C ARG A 167 1.30 -14.49 -6.73
N GLY A 168 0.27 -15.15 -6.22
CA GLY A 168 -1.11 -14.67 -6.35
C GLY A 168 -1.40 -13.45 -5.46
N VAL A 169 -2.67 -13.11 -5.36
CA VAL A 169 -3.15 -12.11 -4.40
C VAL A 169 -3.05 -12.72 -2.99
N ILE A 170 -2.24 -12.11 -2.16
CA ILE A 170 -1.89 -12.62 -0.83
C ILE A 170 -2.79 -11.99 0.23
N HIS A 171 -3.27 -12.80 1.16
CA HIS A 171 -3.90 -12.35 2.39
C HIS A 171 -3.03 -12.82 3.56
N SER A 172 -2.40 -11.89 4.27
CA SER A 172 -1.51 -12.22 5.38
C SER A 172 -1.83 -11.42 6.64
N PHE A 173 -1.50 -12.00 7.79
CA PHE A 173 -1.82 -11.45 9.10
C PHE A 173 -0.59 -11.45 10.01
N SER A 174 -0.58 -10.57 11.01
CA SER A 174 0.52 -10.45 11.97
C SER A 174 0.69 -11.67 12.89
N ASP A 175 -0.23 -12.61 12.90
CA ASP A 175 -0.12 -13.90 13.60
C ASP A 175 0.68 -14.95 12.80
N GLY A 176 1.16 -14.60 11.61
CA GLY A 176 1.93 -15.46 10.71
C GLY A 176 1.08 -16.24 9.71
N LYS A 177 -0.23 -16.10 9.72
CA LYS A 177 -1.09 -16.72 8.71
C LYS A 177 -0.88 -16.05 7.36
N ILE A 178 -0.60 -16.86 6.33
CA ILE A 178 -0.44 -16.42 4.94
C ILE A 178 -1.32 -17.30 4.07
N GLU A 179 -2.16 -16.69 3.24
CA GLU A 179 -3.05 -17.34 2.30
C GLU A 179 -2.81 -16.76 0.90
N ASP A 180 -2.44 -17.60 -0.06
CA ASP A 180 -2.46 -17.26 -1.47
C ASP A 180 -3.86 -17.50 -2.01
N THR A 181 -4.58 -16.43 -2.32
CA THR A 181 -5.98 -16.50 -2.78
C THR A 181 -6.11 -16.75 -4.28
N GLY A 182 -5.00 -17.11 -4.92
CA GLY A 182 -4.91 -17.41 -6.33
C GLY A 182 -4.34 -16.30 -7.19
N PRO A 183 -3.97 -16.61 -8.44
CA PRO A 183 -3.25 -15.70 -9.33
C PRO A 183 -4.07 -14.44 -9.64
N LEU A 184 -3.34 -13.34 -9.84
CA LEU A 184 -3.91 -12.11 -10.38
C LEU A 184 -3.90 -12.19 -11.91
N THR A 185 -4.85 -12.96 -12.45
CA THR A 185 -5.05 -13.10 -13.90
C THR A 185 -5.60 -11.81 -14.51
N LYS A 186 -5.48 -11.64 -15.84
CA LYS A 186 -6.12 -10.53 -16.59
C LYS A 186 -7.61 -10.39 -16.23
N LYS A 187 -8.30 -11.52 -16.08
CA LYS A 187 -9.71 -11.51 -15.68
C LYS A 187 -9.93 -10.99 -14.26
N ARG A 188 -9.10 -11.39 -13.29
CA ARG A 188 -9.20 -10.89 -11.92
C ARG A 188 -8.78 -9.43 -11.79
N MET A 189 -7.89 -8.95 -12.67
CA MET A 189 -7.51 -7.53 -12.72
C MET A 189 -8.70 -6.60 -12.97
N GLU A 190 -9.78 -7.09 -13.59
CA GLU A 190 -10.99 -6.29 -13.78
C GLU A 190 -11.66 -5.91 -12.45
N THR A 191 -11.46 -6.69 -11.38
CA THR A 191 -12.16 -6.55 -10.10
C THR A 191 -11.27 -6.42 -8.88
N VAL A 192 -9.96 -6.63 -8.99
CA VAL A 192 -9.03 -6.66 -7.85
C VAL A 192 -9.08 -5.39 -6.98
N ASP A 193 -9.23 -4.21 -7.60
CA ASP A 193 -9.35 -2.96 -6.84
C ASP A 193 -10.65 -2.88 -6.04
N HIS A 194 -11.72 -3.56 -6.47
CA HIS A 194 -12.92 -3.71 -5.67
C HIS A 194 -12.69 -4.66 -4.49
N GLU A 195 -12.01 -5.79 -4.73
CA GLU A 195 -11.67 -6.76 -3.68
C GLU A 195 -10.85 -6.08 -2.57
N THR A 196 -9.77 -5.38 -2.94
CA THR A 196 -8.88 -4.73 -1.97
C THR A 196 -9.52 -3.52 -1.28
N LYS A 197 -10.35 -2.74 -2.00
CA LYS A 197 -11.14 -1.65 -1.43
C LYS A 197 -12.13 -2.17 -0.38
N ASP A 198 -12.87 -3.23 -0.70
CA ASP A 198 -13.86 -3.80 0.21
C ASP A 198 -13.20 -4.37 1.47
N ALA A 199 -12.02 -4.99 1.32
CA ALA A 199 -11.21 -5.45 2.45
C ALA A 199 -10.73 -4.25 3.32
N ALA A 200 -10.26 -3.16 2.71
CA ALA A 200 -9.84 -1.97 3.42
C ALA A 200 -11.01 -1.33 4.21
N ILE A 201 -12.18 -1.21 3.59
CA ILE A 201 -13.38 -0.68 4.25
C ILE A 201 -13.75 -1.55 5.45
N LYS A 202 -13.81 -2.87 5.25
CA LYS A 202 -14.13 -3.83 6.33
C LYS A 202 -13.15 -3.73 7.50
N PHE A 203 -11.86 -3.55 7.21
CA PHE A 203 -10.84 -3.36 8.25
C PHE A 203 -11.06 -2.06 9.03
N MET A 204 -11.34 -0.95 8.34
CA MET A 204 -11.64 0.33 8.98
C MET A 204 -12.91 0.27 9.83
N GLU A 205 -13.99 -0.31 9.31
CA GLU A 205 -15.25 -0.51 10.05
C GLU A 205 -15.06 -1.33 11.31
N LYS A 206 -14.27 -2.43 11.23
CA LYS A 206 -13.90 -3.24 12.39
C LYS A 206 -13.13 -2.41 13.41
N SER A 207 -12.14 -1.64 12.98
CA SER A 207 -11.33 -0.81 13.88
C SER A 207 -12.17 0.22 14.62
N VAL A 208 -13.10 0.87 13.91
CA VAL A 208 -14.06 1.81 14.53
C VAL A 208 -14.97 1.10 15.52
N ALA A 209 -15.48 -0.08 15.19
CA ALA A 209 -16.34 -0.85 16.10
C ALA A 209 -15.60 -1.31 17.38
N GLU A 210 -14.28 -1.48 17.29
CA GLU A 210 -13.41 -1.83 18.43
C GLU A 210 -12.87 -0.59 19.18
N ASP A 211 -13.30 0.62 18.82
CA ASP A 211 -12.80 1.90 19.37
C ASP A 211 -11.26 2.03 19.28
N LYS A 212 -10.68 1.56 18.17
CA LYS A 212 -9.26 1.65 17.87
C LYS A 212 -8.99 2.64 16.76
N PRO A 213 -8.03 3.57 16.92
CA PRO A 213 -7.56 4.35 15.80
C PRO A 213 -6.90 3.43 14.78
N PHE A 214 -7.06 3.72 13.50
CA PHE A 214 -6.45 2.92 12.44
C PHE A 214 -5.45 3.72 11.60
N PHE A 215 -4.45 3.00 11.09
CA PHE A 215 -3.61 3.40 9.97
C PHE A 215 -3.85 2.42 8.83
N VAL A 216 -4.41 2.93 7.74
CA VAL A 216 -4.63 2.14 6.52
C VAL A 216 -3.83 2.75 5.38
N TRP A 217 -3.01 1.92 4.73
CA TRP A 217 -2.32 2.26 3.50
C TRP A 217 -2.98 1.52 2.33
N TYR A 218 -3.79 2.25 1.58
CA TYR A 218 -4.52 1.73 0.42
C TYR A 218 -3.80 2.08 -0.87
N ASN A 219 -3.46 1.06 -1.64
CA ASN A 219 -2.68 1.15 -2.87
C ASN A 219 -3.44 0.53 -4.02
N SER A 220 -4.21 1.33 -4.77
CA SER A 220 -4.90 0.80 -5.95
C SER A 220 -3.87 0.20 -6.93
N THR A 221 -4.23 -0.90 -7.57
CA THR A 221 -3.36 -1.57 -8.52
C THR A 221 -3.42 -0.91 -9.90
N ARG A 222 -4.57 -0.38 -10.26
CA ARG A 222 -4.76 0.52 -11.41
C ARG A 222 -4.26 1.91 -11.03
N MET A 223 -3.87 2.61 -11.88
CA MET A 223 -3.72 3.04 -13.26
C MET A 223 -2.35 2.68 -13.86
N HIS A 224 -1.61 1.74 -13.28
CA HIS A 224 -0.34 1.31 -13.85
C HIS A 224 -0.54 0.89 -15.31
N VAL A 225 0.29 1.43 -16.19
CA VAL A 225 0.34 1.11 -17.63
C VAL A 225 1.48 0.12 -17.86
N TRP A 226 1.34 -0.73 -18.86
CA TRP A 226 2.40 -1.63 -19.34
C TRP A 226 2.63 -1.48 -20.84
#